data_18e87f06004d9b2caf4fb0fa99db75a6
#
_entry.id   18e87f06004d9b2caf4fb0fa99db75a6
#
_cell.length_a   1.000
_cell.length_b   1.000
_cell.length_c   1.000
_cell.angle_alpha   90.00
_cell.angle_beta   90.00
_cell.angle_gamma   90.00
#
_symmetry.space_group_name_H-M   'P 1'
#
loop_
_entity.id
_entity.type
_entity.pdbx_description
1 polymer ?
#
loop_
_entity_poly.entity_id
_entity_poly.type
_entity_poly.pdbx_seq_one_letter_code
_entity_poly.pdbx_strand_id
1 'polypeptide(L)'
;ERWRMQLMKGPNGSLVINDAYNASPDSMRAALQTLATLGRQGHRTIAVLGEMAELGPEAAHQHDEIGRLVVRLNIDQLVVVGQRAKLIHLGALQEGSWDGESIFVESIDEALDLVRGLLGSGDIVLVKSSKSADLRFLGDALAEGSK
;
A
#
# COMPACT_ATOMS: atom_id res chain seq x y z
N GLU A 1 -17.19 -4.76 3.78
CA GLU A 1 -17.05 -4.36 5.17
C GLU A 1 -16.04 -3.21 5.28
N ARG A 2 -16.32 -2.26 6.14
CA ARG A 2 -15.50 -1.04 6.22
C ARG A 2 -14.06 -1.35 6.58
N TRP A 3 -13.11 -0.81 5.79
CA TRP A 3 -11.66 -0.93 5.96
C TRP A 3 -11.10 -2.37 5.86
N ARG A 4 -11.92 -3.33 5.39
CA ARG A 4 -11.48 -4.70 5.15
C ARG A 4 -11.75 -5.04 3.69
N MET A 5 -10.72 -4.96 2.86
CA MET A 5 -10.83 -5.11 1.39
C MET A 5 -12.00 -4.30 0.82
N GLN A 6 -12.24 -3.13 1.38
CA GLN A 6 -13.36 -2.27 0.97
C GLN A 6 -13.03 -1.61 -0.36
N LEU A 7 -13.84 -1.91 -1.38
CA LEU A 7 -13.67 -1.36 -2.72
C LEU A 7 -14.43 -0.05 -2.85
N MET A 8 -13.74 1.00 -3.28
CA MET A 8 -14.31 2.33 -3.44
C MET A 8 -13.82 2.96 -4.73
N LYS A 9 -14.59 3.93 -5.26
CA LYS A 9 -14.11 4.75 -6.37
C LYS A 9 -13.11 5.76 -5.83
N GLY A 10 -12.00 5.91 -6.56
CA GLY A 10 -10.98 6.89 -6.27
C GLY A 10 -10.97 8.05 -7.25
N PRO A 11 -10.00 8.95 -7.12
CA PRO A 11 -9.90 10.09 -8.02
C PRO A 11 -9.56 9.67 -9.46
N ASN A 12 -10.01 10.44 -10.42
CA ASN A 12 -9.64 10.33 -11.84
C ASN A 12 -9.94 8.97 -12.47
N GLY A 13 -10.98 8.27 -12.01
CA GLY A 13 -11.35 6.96 -12.57
C GLY A 13 -10.55 5.79 -12.00
N SER A 14 -9.86 5.99 -10.91
CA SER A 14 -9.16 4.93 -10.19
C SER A 14 -10.09 4.16 -9.26
N LEU A 15 -9.59 3.01 -8.76
CA LEU A 15 -10.26 2.24 -7.71
C LEU A 15 -9.36 2.20 -6.47
N VAL A 16 -9.98 2.30 -5.31
CA VAL A 16 -9.30 2.23 -4.02
C VAL A 16 -9.76 0.98 -3.28
N ILE A 17 -8.83 0.15 -2.88
CA ILE A 17 -9.09 -0.97 -1.97
C ILE A 17 -8.58 -0.54 -0.59
N ASN A 18 -9.50 -0.21 0.31
CA ASN A 18 -9.14 0.19 1.66
C ASN A 18 -9.18 -1.03 2.58
N ASP A 19 -8.00 -1.53 2.92
CA ASP A 19 -7.82 -2.72 3.76
C ASP A 19 -6.92 -2.38 4.95
N ALA A 20 -7.19 -1.25 5.58
CA ALA A 20 -6.32 -0.69 6.63
C ALA A 20 -6.93 -0.83 8.03
N TYR A 21 -7.71 -1.88 8.27
CA TYR A 21 -8.22 -2.20 9.60
C TYR A 21 -7.23 -3.06 10.37
N ASN A 22 -6.59 -4.02 9.70
CA ASN A 22 -5.62 -4.92 10.32
C ASN A 22 -4.59 -5.38 9.29
N ALA A 23 -3.40 -5.67 9.74
CA ALA A 23 -2.35 -6.20 8.87
C ALA A 23 -1.46 -7.16 9.63
N SER A 24 -1.45 -8.40 9.17
CA SER A 24 -0.49 -9.41 9.56
C SER A 24 0.38 -9.75 8.34
N PRO A 25 1.53 -10.42 8.52
CA PRO A 25 2.32 -10.87 7.37
C PRO A 25 1.51 -11.68 6.36
N ASP A 26 0.67 -12.60 6.82
CA ASP A 26 -0.15 -13.43 5.93
C ASP A 26 -1.20 -12.61 5.19
N SER A 27 -1.91 -11.71 5.89
CA SER A 27 -2.92 -10.87 5.24
C SER A 27 -2.32 -9.86 4.27
N MET A 28 -1.12 -9.35 4.56
CA MET A 28 -0.36 -8.49 3.64
C MET A 28 -0.02 -9.26 2.36
N ARG A 29 0.53 -10.47 2.49
CA ARG A 29 0.87 -11.30 1.34
C ARG A 29 -0.35 -11.59 0.47
N ALA A 30 -1.47 -11.96 1.09
CA ALA A 30 -2.70 -12.26 0.36
C ALA A 30 -3.24 -11.03 -0.39
N ALA A 31 -3.27 -9.86 0.26
CA ALA A 31 -3.75 -8.62 -0.36
C ALA A 31 -2.85 -8.20 -1.53
N LEU A 32 -1.53 -8.32 -1.37
CA LEU A 32 -0.58 -7.97 -2.44
C LEU A 32 -0.71 -8.92 -3.62
N GLN A 33 -0.94 -10.21 -3.40
CA GLN A 33 -1.19 -11.16 -4.48
C GLN A 33 -2.47 -10.84 -5.23
N THR A 34 -3.53 -10.45 -4.52
CA THR A 34 -4.77 -9.99 -5.14
C THR A 34 -4.52 -8.77 -6.02
N LEU A 35 -3.78 -7.79 -5.50
CA LEU A 35 -3.42 -6.60 -6.27
C LEU A 35 -2.61 -6.97 -7.53
N ALA A 36 -1.64 -7.85 -7.40
CA ALA A 36 -0.83 -8.30 -8.52
C ALA A 36 -1.66 -9.00 -9.59
N THR A 37 -2.67 -9.78 -9.19
CA THR A 37 -3.60 -10.43 -10.14
C THR A 37 -4.35 -9.37 -10.96
N LEU A 38 -4.81 -8.31 -10.32
CA LEU A 38 -5.47 -7.19 -11.02
C LEU A 38 -4.51 -6.50 -11.99
N GLY A 39 -3.24 -6.37 -11.62
CA GLY A 39 -2.20 -5.85 -12.52
C GLY A 39 -2.05 -6.67 -13.78
N ARG A 40 -2.08 -7.99 -13.65
CA ARG A 40 -2.01 -8.90 -14.82
C ARG A 40 -3.23 -8.81 -15.72
N GLN A 41 -4.33 -8.26 -15.22
CA GLN A 41 -5.54 -7.99 -16.00
C GLN A 41 -5.51 -6.62 -16.70
N GLY A 42 -4.38 -5.92 -16.66
CA GLY A 42 -4.17 -4.67 -17.39
C GLY A 42 -4.29 -3.40 -16.56
N HIS A 43 -4.34 -3.50 -15.23
CA HIS A 43 -4.38 -2.33 -14.35
C HIS A 43 -2.99 -1.95 -13.86
N ARG A 44 -2.70 -0.64 -13.83
CA ARG A 44 -1.55 -0.17 -13.07
C ARG A 44 -1.86 -0.31 -11.58
N THR A 45 -0.90 -0.84 -10.81
CA THR A 45 -1.10 -1.18 -9.41
C THR A 45 -0.23 -0.32 -8.50
N ILE A 46 -0.83 0.19 -7.44
CA ILE A 46 -0.16 0.98 -6.43
C ILE A 46 -0.45 0.36 -5.06
N ALA A 47 0.58 0.10 -4.28
CA ALA A 47 0.43 -0.36 -2.90
C ALA A 47 0.88 0.76 -1.96
N VAL A 48 -0.01 1.17 -1.06
CA VAL A 48 0.28 2.13 0.00
C VAL A 48 0.24 1.37 1.32
N LEU A 49 1.41 1.16 1.90
CA LEU A 49 1.57 0.25 3.02
C LEU A 49 2.08 0.97 4.26
N GLY A 50 1.51 0.61 5.40
CA GLY A 50 1.98 1.05 6.70
C GLY A 50 2.38 -0.13 7.57
N GLU A 51 2.59 0.13 8.84
CA GLU A 51 3.08 -0.82 9.82
C GLU A 51 2.16 -2.04 10.00
N MET A 52 2.80 -3.19 10.18
CA MET A 52 2.18 -4.37 10.79
C MET A 52 2.53 -4.37 12.27
N ALA A 53 1.56 -4.06 13.12
CA ALA A 53 1.78 -3.95 14.56
C ALA A 53 1.88 -5.32 15.25
N GLU A 54 2.42 -5.32 16.44
CA GLU A 54 2.41 -6.45 17.37
C GLU A 54 3.15 -7.70 16.89
N LEU A 55 4.19 -7.53 16.06
CA LEU A 55 4.99 -8.66 15.59
C LEU A 55 6.18 -8.99 16.51
N GLY A 56 6.44 -8.17 17.52
CA GLY A 56 7.55 -8.40 18.44
C GLY A 56 8.88 -8.47 17.73
N PRO A 57 9.76 -9.45 18.06
CA PRO A 57 11.09 -9.54 17.47
C PRO A 57 11.09 -9.86 15.98
N GLU A 58 9.96 -10.33 15.43
CA GLU A 58 9.83 -10.63 14.00
C GLU A 58 9.52 -9.39 13.14
N ALA A 59 9.26 -8.24 13.76
CA ALA A 59 8.80 -7.05 13.05
C ALA A 59 9.74 -6.63 11.91
N ALA A 60 11.04 -6.54 12.19
CA ALA A 60 12.01 -6.11 11.18
C ALA A 60 12.03 -7.04 9.97
N HIS A 61 12.13 -8.34 10.21
CA HIS A 61 12.19 -9.34 9.16
C HIS A 61 10.93 -9.36 8.31
N GLN A 62 9.77 -9.32 8.95
CA GLN A 62 8.48 -9.38 8.23
C GLN A 62 8.24 -8.13 7.39
N HIS A 63 8.59 -6.95 7.88
CA HIS A 63 8.48 -5.72 7.09
C HIS A 63 9.42 -5.75 5.87
N ASP A 64 10.66 -6.17 6.05
CA ASP A 64 11.62 -6.33 4.97
C ASP A 64 11.10 -7.29 3.89
N GLU A 65 10.57 -8.45 4.30
CA GLU A 65 10.04 -9.46 3.39
C GLU A 65 8.85 -8.95 2.56
N ILE A 66 7.97 -8.14 3.16
CA ILE A 66 6.85 -7.55 2.43
C ILE A 66 7.34 -6.62 1.32
N GLY A 67 8.35 -5.79 1.58
CA GLY A 67 8.92 -4.92 0.55
C GLY A 67 9.50 -5.71 -0.62
N ARG A 68 10.20 -6.79 -0.31
CA ARG A 68 10.77 -7.68 -1.34
C ARG A 68 9.67 -8.35 -2.16
N LEU A 69 8.58 -8.76 -1.50
CA LEU A 69 7.45 -9.37 -2.19
C LEU A 69 6.78 -8.41 -3.18
N VAL A 70 6.62 -7.15 -2.81
CA VAL A 70 6.06 -6.13 -3.71
C VAL A 70 6.84 -6.09 -5.04
N VAL A 71 8.16 -6.13 -4.96
CA VAL A 71 9.03 -6.13 -6.16
C VAL A 71 8.85 -7.42 -6.96
N ARG A 72 8.86 -8.57 -6.28
CA ARG A 72 8.70 -9.88 -6.93
C ARG A 72 7.35 -10.03 -7.64
N LEU A 73 6.31 -9.40 -7.11
CA LEU A 73 4.97 -9.42 -7.68
C LEU A 73 4.79 -8.39 -8.81
N ASN A 74 5.81 -7.60 -9.11
CA ASN A 74 5.76 -6.56 -10.14
C ASN A 74 4.64 -5.52 -9.91
N ILE A 75 4.40 -5.17 -8.66
CA ILE A 75 3.51 -4.06 -8.36
C ILE A 75 4.19 -2.78 -8.82
N ASP A 76 3.44 -1.93 -9.55
CA ASP A 76 4.05 -0.82 -10.29
C ASP A 76 4.60 0.29 -9.40
N GLN A 77 3.91 0.59 -8.29
CA GLN A 77 4.32 1.65 -7.38
C GLN A 77 4.10 1.22 -5.94
N LEU A 78 5.09 1.45 -5.10
CA LEU A 78 5.00 1.27 -3.65
C LEU A 78 5.16 2.64 -2.97
N VAL A 79 4.28 2.92 -2.03
CA VAL A 79 4.38 4.06 -1.12
C VAL A 79 4.36 3.53 0.30
N VAL A 80 5.42 3.76 1.04
CA VAL A 80 5.53 3.30 2.43
C VAL A 80 5.35 4.50 3.36
N VAL A 81 4.46 4.37 4.31
CA VAL A 81 4.03 5.48 5.18
C VAL A 81 4.44 5.22 6.63
N GLY A 82 5.27 6.12 7.15
CA GLY A 82 5.64 6.17 8.55
C GLY A 82 6.90 5.38 8.90
N GLN A 83 7.61 5.88 9.90
CA GLN A 83 8.92 5.33 10.30
C GLN A 83 8.85 3.85 10.68
N ARG A 84 7.76 3.42 11.31
CA ARG A 84 7.61 2.01 11.75
C ARG A 84 7.46 1.04 10.60
N ALA A 85 7.10 1.54 9.41
CA ALA A 85 6.99 0.73 8.21
C ALA A 85 8.22 0.84 7.29
N LYS A 86 9.20 1.65 7.63
CA LYS A 86 10.30 2.00 6.73
C LYS A 86 11.05 0.80 6.16
N LEU A 87 11.15 -0.30 6.91
CA LEU A 87 11.85 -1.50 6.44
C LEU A 87 11.16 -2.15 5.24
N ILE A 88 9.87 -1.90 5.02
CA ILE A 88 9.19 -2.31 3.79
C ILE A 88 9.88 -1.63 2.59
N HIS A 89 10.10 -0.32 2.69
CA HIS A 89 10.77 0.46 1.65
C HIS A 89 12.19 -0.02 1.41
N LEU A 90 12.96 -0.20 2.50
CA LEU A 90 14.35 -0.66 2.39
C LEU A 90 14.43 -2.06 1.79
N GLY A 91 13.51 -2.96 2.15
CA GLY A 91 13.43 -4.30 1.57
C GLY A 91 13.16 -4.25 0.06
N ALA A 92 12.26 -3.37 -0.38
CA ALA A 92 11.99 -3.18 -1.80
C ALA A 92 13.24 -2.68 -2.54
N LEU A 93 13.96 -1.71 -1.98
CA LEU A 93 15.19 -1.20 -2.58
C LEU A 93 16.26 -2.29 -2.70
N GLN A 94 16.38 -3.15 -1.68
CA GLN A 94 17.34 -4.27 -1.68
C GLN A 94 16.97 -5.32 -2.74
N GLU A 95 15.67 -5.52 -2.99
CA GLU A 95 15.20 -6.52 -3.95
C GLU A 95 15.30 -6.04 -5.40
N GLY A 96 15.51 -4.75 -5.63
CA GLY A 96 15.72 -4.21 -6.97
C GLY A 96 14.76 -3.11 -7.40
N SER A 97 14.05 -2.50 -6.44
CA SER A 97 13.26 -1.31 -6.73
C SER A 97 14.17 -0.11 -6.92
N TRP A 98 14.01 0.59 -8.03
CA TRP A 98 14.78 1.79 -8.35
C TRP A 98 13.90 2.79 -9.11
N ASP A 99 14.46 3.98 -9.41
CA ASP A 99 13.80 5.02 -10.20
C ASP A 99 12.43 5.46 -9.63
N GLY A 100 12.31 5.46 -8.28
CA GLY A 100 11.08 5.92 -7.64
C GLY A 100 9.96 4.90 -7.57
N GLU A 101 10.20 3.65 -7.91
CA GLU A 101 9.20 2.59 -7.78
C GLU A 101 8.80 2.33 -6.33
N SER A 102 9.64 2.67 -5.38
CA SER A 102 9.32 2.68 -3.96
C SER A 102 9.62 4.07 -3.39
N ILE A 103 8.62 4.66 -2.76
CA ILE A 103 8.73 5.99 -2.15
C ILE A 103 8.39 5.85 -0.67
N PHE A 104 9.22 6.45 0.19
CA PHE A 104 8.94 6.54 1.62
C PHE A 104 8.47 7.94 1.96
N VAL A 105 7.38 8.05 2.72
CA VAL A 105 6.87 9.31 3.28
C VAL A 105 6.64 9.14 4.78
N GLU A 106 6.78 10.22 5.52
CA GLU A 106 6.68 10.15 6.98
C GLU A 106 5.26 10.30 7.51
N SER A 107 4.37 10.91 6.74
CA SER A 107 3.02 11.23 7.21
C SER A 107 1.94 10.78 6.23
N ILE A 108 0.73 10.62 6.77
CA ILE A 108 -0.47 10.32 5.98
C ILE A 108 -0.78 11.47 5.01
N ASP A 109 -0.61 12.71 5.44
CA ASP A 109 -0.86 13.88 4.59
C ASP A 109 0.06 13.90 3.37
N GLU A 110 1.35 13.62 3.56
CA GLU A 110 2.29 13.49 2.44
C GLU A 110 1.89 12.36 1.49
N ALA A 111 1.50 11.22 2.06
CA ALA A 111 1.05 10.07 1.27
C ALA A 111 -0.20 10.41 0.46
N LEU A 112 -1.16 11.11 1.06
CA LEU A 112 -2.40 11.50 0.40
C LEU A 112 -2.13 12.39 -0.81
N ASP A 113 -1.31 13.42 -0.64
CA ASP A 113 -0.95 14.33 -1.72
C ASP A 113 -0.24 13.59 -2.85
N LEU A 114 0.73 12.74 -2.50
CA LEU A 114 1.50 11.95 -3.46
C LEU A 114 0.58 11.03 -4.26
N VAL A 115 -0.25 10.26 -3.59
CA VAL A 115 -1.09 9.24 -4.23
C VAL A 115 -2.17 9.90 -5.08
N ARG A 116 -2.77 10.99 -4.63
CA ARG A 116 -3.73 11.76 -5.46
C ARG A 116 -3.11 12.19 -6.78
N GLY A 117 -1.85 12.62 -6.75
CA GLY A 117 -1.13 13.04 -7.96
C GLY A 117 -0.74 11.90 -8.88
N LEU A 118 -0.64 10.67 -8.35
CA LEU A 118 -0.26 9.49 -9.13
C LEU A 118 -1.44 8.83 -9.83
N LEU A 119 -2.62 8.84 -9.21
CA LEU A 119 -3.75 8.03 -9.67
C LEU A 119 -4.38 8.56 -10.94
N GLY A 120 -4.55 7.65 -11.89
CA GLY A 120 -5.22 7.90 -13.16
C GLY A 120 -6.26 6.84 -13.46
N SER A 121 -6.89 6.96 -14.61
CA SER A 121 -7.97 6.07 -15.03
C SER A 121 -7.51 4.63 -15.12
N GLY A 122 -8.26 3.74 -14.50
CA GLY A 122 -7.99 2.31 -14.49
C GLY A 122 -6.95 1.87 -13.45
N ASP A 123 -6.32 2.80 -12.75
CA ASP A 123 -5.38 2.45 -11.69
C ASP A 123 -6.10 1.85 -10.49
N ILE A 124 -5.43 0.93 -9.81
CA ILE A 124 -5.93 0.35 -8.57
C ILE A 124 -4.91 0.59 -7.47
N VAL A 125 -5.35 1.18 -6.38
CA VAL A 125 -4.51 1.39 -5.19
C VAL A 125 -5.03 0.55 -4.02
N LEU A 126 -4.13 -0.22 -3.43
CA LEU A 126 -4.37 -0.93 -2.18
C LEU A 126 -3.79 -0.11 -1.04
N VAL A 127 -4.59 0.18 -0.02
CA VAL A 127 -4.15 0.83 1.21
C VAL A 127 -4.25 -0.17 2.34
N LYS A 128 -3.12 -0.54 2.95
CA LYS A 128 -3.10 -1.57 3.98
C LYS A 128 -2.10 -1.30 5.09
N SER A 129 -2.58 -1.41 6.31
CA SER A 129 -1.77 -1.30 7.54
C SER A 129 -2.53 -1.86 8.71
N SER A 130 -1.85 -2.00 9.85
CA SER A 130 -2.53 -2.18 11.12
C SER A 130 -3.36 -0.93 11.46
N LYS A 131 -4.42 -1.12 12.23
CA LYS A 131 -5.34 -0.04 12.60
C LYS A 131 -4.61 1.14 13.27
N SER A 132 -3.62 0.86 14.10
CA SER A 132 -2.84 1.88 14.81
C SER A 132 -2.06 2.82 13.89
N ALA A 133 -1.81 2.45 12.65
CA ALA A 133 -1.12 3.32 11.68
C ALA A 133 -2.04 4.32 11.01
N ASP A 134 -3.36 4.21 11.19
CA ASP A 134 -4.39 5.15 10.72
C ASP A 134 -4.52 5.30 9.18
N LEU A 135 -3.94 4.39 8.41
CA LEU A 135 -4.03 4.47 6.95
C LEU A 135 -5.46 4.29 6.41
N ARG A 136 -6.39 3.75 7.23
CA ARG A 136 -7.80 3.69 6.83
C ARG A 136 -8.38 5.06 6.50
N PHE A 137 -7.91 6.09 7.18
CA PHE A 137 -8.34 7.47 6.91
C PHE A 137 -7.78 7.99 5.59
N LEU A 138 -6.57 7.56 5.21
CA LEU A 138 -6.01 7.85 3.90
C LEU A 138 -6.88 7.23 2.80
N GLY A 139 -7.25 5.95 2.96
CA GLY A 139 -8.13 5.28 2.00
C GLY A 139 -9.48 5.97 1.85
N ASP A 140 -10.08 6.36 2.98
CA ASP A 140 -11.35 7.10 2.96
C ASP A 140 -11.19 8.47 2.28
N ALA A 141 -10.11 9.18 2.55
CA ALA A 141 -9.86 10.50 1.95
C ALA A 141 -9.64 10.40 0.43
N LEU A 142 -9.00 9.35 -0.04
CA LEU A 142 -8.86 9.11 -1.49
C LEU A 142 -10.21 8.91 -2.15
N ALA A 143 -11.10 8.15 -1.51
CA ALA A 143 -12.45 7.92 -2.03
C ALA A 143 -13.29 9.21 -2.03
N GLU A 144 -13.17 10.03 -1.00
CA GLU A 144 -13.87 11.33 -0.93
C GLU A 144 -13.42 12.28 -2.04
N GLY A 145 -12.15 12.23 -2.42
CA GLY A 145 -11.58 13.05 -3.49
C GLY A 145 -12.15 12.74 -4.86
N SER A 146 -12.93 11.65 -5.01
CA SER A 146 -13.54 11.27 -6.29
C SER A 146 -14.92 11.91 -6.52
N LYS A 147 -15.44 12.60 -5.53
CA LYS A 147 -16.79 13.21 -5.59
C LYS A 147 -16.79 14.51 -6.41
#